data_2920e093f051479c67bc9a647010b68c
#
_entry.id   2920e093f051479c67bc9a647010b68c
#
_cell.length_a   1.000
_cell.length_b   1.000
_cell.length_c   1.000
_cell.angle_alpha   90.00
_cell.angle_beta   90.00
_cell.angle_gamma   90.00
#
_symmetry.space_group_name_H-M   'P 1'
#
loop_
_entity.id
_entity.type
_entity.pdbx_description
1 polymer ?
#
loop_
_entity_poly.entity_id
_entity_poly.type
_entity_poly.pdbx_seq_one_letter_code
_entity_poly.pdbx_strand_id
1 'polypeptide(L)'
;MIDKQQVVDLWQECFNDSEAFVRLYFSTKYTEENTLVHIENGKVLSALQMLPYSMTCWGRELRISYISGASTWPEARGRGLMKDLLTEAFRVMRSRDVHFSTLIPAESWLFDFYRRLGYGTVFYSCMKNYEVTPIKKYPLSHSYSEEELYAYFMISMEKRPCCIQHSFQDFQIILADLYLAGGKVFAVSGDRGHIGGLALVVPDSGKIWIKEWMYDNDEMKKKLLFEIESLYPRHEIVSIIPVSHEEGTPF
;
A
#
# COMPACT_ATOMS: atom_id res chain seq x y z
N MET A 1 -1.97 -19.58 -22.03
CA MET A 1 -1.75 -18.12 -22.04
C MET A 1 -2.98 -17.47 -21.42
N ILE A 2 -2.79 -16.69 -20.38
CA ILE A 2 -3.89 -15.96 -19.71
C ILE A 2 -4.24 -14.75 -20.59
N ASP A 3 -5.52 -14.56 -20.89
CA ASP A 3 -5.96 -13.34 -21.55
C ASP A 3 -5.99 -12.20 -20.53
N LYS A 4 -4.96 -11.36 -20.58
CA LYS A 4 -4.78 -10.21 -19.68
C LYS A 4 -6.01 -9.27 -19.70
N GLN A 5 -6.65 -9.08 -20.87
CA GLN A 5 -7.79 -8.18 -20.94
C GLN A 5 -8.96 -8.70 -20.11
N GLN A 6 -9.21 -10.00 -20.11
CA GLN A 6 -10.26 -10.59 -19.25
C GLN A 6 -9.98 -10.41 -17.76
N VAL A 7 -8.70 -10.38 -17.34
CA VAL A 7 -8.33 -10.08 -15.94
C VAL A 7 -8.56 -8.61 -15.63
N VAL A 8 -8.27 -7.71 -16.57
CA VAL A 8 -8.59 -6.27 -16.44
C VAL A 8 -10.10 -6.05 -16.31
N ASP A 9 -10.89 -6.68 -17.18
CA ASP A 9 -12.35 -6.55 -17.18
C ASP A 9 -12.96 -7.06 -15.86
N LEU A 10 -12.44 -8.18 -15.35
CA LEU A 10 -12.85 -8.73 -14.06
C LEU A 10 -12.47 -7.80 -12.89
N TRP A 11 -11.29 -7.17 -12.96
CA TRP A 11 -10.88 -6.18 -11.96
C TRP A 11 -11.83 -4.98 -11.94
N GLN A 12 -12.11 -4.41 -13.10
CA GLN A 12 -13.01 -3.26 -13.24
C GLN A 12 -14.42 -3.54 -12.74
N GLU A 13 -14.92 -4.77 -12.95
CA GLU A 13 -16.22 -5.19 -12.42
C GLU A 13 -16.24 -5.32 -10.89
N CYS A 14 -15.14 -5.77 -10.29
CA CYS A 14 -15.08 -6.09 -8.87
C CYS A 14 -14.60 -4.95 -7.98
N PHE A 15 -13.83 -4.00 -8.54
CA PHE A 15 -13.21 -2.90 -7.80
C PHE A 15 -13.60 -1.56 -8.42
N ASN A 16 -13.84 -0.58 -7.57
CA ASN A 16 -14.21 0.77 -8.00
C ASN A 16 -12.97 1.66 -8.22
N ASP A 17 -11.91 1.09 -8.79
CA ASP A 17 -10.69 1.82 -9.09
C ASP A 17 -10.82 2.66 -10.36
N SER A 18 -10.12 3.80 -10.41
CA SER A 18 -10.09 4.63 -11.61
C SER A 18 -9.39 3.90 -12.77
N GLU A 19 -9.82 4.18 -14.01
CA GLU A 19 -9.13 3.64 -15.19
C GLU A 19 -7.63 3.96 -15.22
N ALA A 20 -7.24 5.13 -14.70
CA ALA A 20 -5.84 5.54 -14.64
C ALA A 20 -5.04 4.65 -13.70
N PHE A 21 -5.59 4.34 -12.51
CA PHE A 21 -4.99 3.38 -11.59
C PHE A 21 -4.91 1.97 -12.19
N VAL A 22 -6.00 1.47 -12.79
CA VAL A 22 -6.01 0.16 -13.44
C VAL A 22 -4.94 0.07 -14.52
N ARG A 23 -4.81 1.10 -15.38
CA ARG A 23 -3.73 1.16 -16.39
C ARG A 23 -2.34 1.15 -15.75
N LEU A 24 -2.12 1.94 -14.70
CA LEU A 24 -0.85 1.96 -13.97
C LEU A 24 -0.53 0.58 -13.41
N TYR A 25 -1.46 -0.03 -12.68
CA TYR A 25 -1.28 -1.34 -12.06
C TYR A 25 -0.96 -2.43 -13.08
N PHE A 26 -1.77 -2.55 -14.13
CA PHE A 26 -1.58 -3.60 -15.14
C PHE A 26 -0.37 -3.37 -16.05
N SER A 27 0.13 -2.15 -16.17
CA SER A 27 1.38 -1.89 -16.90
C SER A 27 2.65 -2.11 -16.09
N THR A 28 2.56 -2.10 -14.76
CA THR A 28 3.74 -2.11 -13.88
C THR A 28 3.82 -3.32 -12.94
N LYS A 29 2.69 -3.79 -12.43
CA LYS A 29 2.64 -4.86 -11.41
C LYS A 29 2.16 -6.21 -11.95
N TYR A 30 1.30 -6.19 -12.96
CA TYR A 30 0.78 -7.42 -13.54
C TYR A 30 1.87 -8.20 -14.28
N THR A 31 1.99 -9.48 -13.93
CA THR A 31 2.74 -10.47 -14.73
C THR A 31 1.93 -11.76 -14.83
N GLU A 32 2.00 -12.44 -15.96
CA GLU A 32 1.32 -13.73 -16.17
C GLU A 32 1.82 -14.79 -15.19
N GLU A 33 3.13 -14.78 -14.90
CA GLU A 33 3.77 -15.70 -13.96
C GLU A 33 3.23 -15.60 -12.53
N ASN A 34 2.84 -14.39 -12.10
CA ASN A 34 2.31 -14.13 -10.75
C ASN A 34 0.79 -14.08 -10.71
N THR A 35 0.11 -14.39 -11.81
CA THR A 35 -1.35 -14.37 -11.91
C THR A 35 -1.90 -15.78 -11.97
N LEU A 36 -2.89 -16.08 -11.12
CA LEU A 36 -3.69 -17.30 -11.21
C LEU A 36 -5.10 -16.95 -11.63
N VAL A 37 -5.68 -17.77 -12.50
CA VAL A 37 -7.03 -17.59 -13.01
C VAL A 37 -7.80 -18.92 -13.00
N HIS A 38 -9.11 -18.83 -12.79
CA HIS A 38 -10.03 -19.93 -13.06
C HIS A 38 -10.77 -19.63 -14.36
N ILE A 39 -10.66 -20.54 -15.33
CA ILE A 39 -11.25 -20.37 -16.67
C ILE A 39 -12.29 -21.46 -16.91
N GLU A 40 -13.49 -21.05 -17.34
CA GLU A 40 -14.53 -21.97 -17.83
C GLU A 40 -15.03 -21.49 -19.21
N ASN A 41 -15.10 -22.39 -20.15
CA ASN A 41 -15.56 -22.11 -21.51
C ASN A 41 -14.84 -20.91 -22.18
N GLY A 42 -13.54 -20.76 -21.90
CA GLY A 42 -12.73 -19.66 -22.43
C GLY A 42 -12.89 -18.32 -21.72
N LYS A 43 -13.73 -18.23 -20.67
CA LYS A 43 -13.94 -17.03 -19.86
C LYS A 43 -13.19 -17.15 -18.53
N VAL A 44 -12.44 -16.11 -18.17
CA VAL A 44 -11.86 -15.96 -16.82
C VAL A 44 -12.99 -15.63 -15.85
N LEU A 45 -13.25 -16.50 -14.87
CA LEU A 45 -14.29 -16.33 -13.87
C LEU A 45 -13.77 -15.81 -12.54
N SER A 46 -12.53 -16.11 -12.21
CA SER A 46 -11.88 -15.65 -10.98
C SER A 46 -10.40 -15.46 -11.24
N ALA A 47 -9.78 -14.50 -10.57
CA ALA A 47 -8.36 -14.19 -10.69
C ALA A 47 -7.78 -13.68 -9.37
N LEU A 48 -6.47 -13.86 -9.19
CA LEU A 48 -5.66 -13.20 -8.18
C LEU A 48 -4.23 -13.01 -8.67
N GLN A 49 -3.51 -12.03 -8.12
CA GLN A 49 -2.09 -11.85 -8.34
C GLN A 49 -1.30 -12.08 -7.05
N MET A 50 -0.13 -12.71 -7.19
CA MET A 50 0.83 -13.01 -6.15
C MET A 50 2.03 -12.06 -6.31
N LEU A 51 1.95 -10.84 -5.79
CA LEU A 51 3.02 -9.87 -5.94
C LEU A 51 4.20 -10.21 -5.03
N PRO A 52 5.40 -10.42 -5.58
CA PRO A 52 6.58 -10.74 -4.78
C PRO A 52 7.11 -9.48 -4.08
N TYR A 53 7.34 -9.61 -2.77
CA TYR A 53 7.99 -8.59 -1.94
C TYR A 53 8.94 -9.24 -0.95
N SER A 54 9.82 -8.45 -0.35
CA SER A 54 10.48 -8.79 0.90
C SER A 54 9.85 -8.02 2.06
N MET A 55 9.98 -8.57 3.26
CA MET A 55 9.54 -7.95 4.50
C MET A 55 10.64 -8.07 5.55
N THR A 56 10.98 -6.98 6.18
CA THR A 56 11.79 -7.03 7.40
C THR A 56 10.92 -7.50 8.56
N CYS A 57 11.45 -8.40 9.39
CA CYS A 57 10.75 -8.90 10.55
C CYS A 57 11.78 -9.14 11.66
N TRP A 58 11.84 -8.24 12.65
CA TRP A 58 12.84 -8.22 13.74
C TRP A 58 14.27 -8.44 13.24
N GLY A 59 14.69 -7.65 12.24
CA GLY A 59 16.04 -7.67 11.68
C GLY A 59 16.34 -8.85 10.73
N ARG A 60 15.33 -9.64 10.38
CA ARG A 60 15.43 -10.66 9.33
C ARG A 60 14.66 -10.22 8.10
N GLU A 61 15.18 -10.53 6.94
CA GLU A 61 14.46 -10.36 5.67
C GLU A 61 13.77 -11.68 5.30
N LEU A 62 12.49 -11.59 4.98
CA LEU A 62 11.62 -12.70 4.63
C LEU A 62 11.02 -12.45 3.24
N ARG A 63 11.04 -13.46 2.38
CA ARG A 63 10.29 -13.42 1.13
C ARG A 63 8.81 -13.58 1.40
N ILE A 64 8.01 -12.66 0.91
CA ILE A 64 6.55 -12.68 1.05
C ILE A 64 5.87 -12.57 -0.30
N SER A 65 4.60 -12.93 -0.35
CA SER A 65 3.74 -12.64 -1.48
C SER A 65 2.51 -11.86 -1.01
N TYR A 66 2.29 -10.69 -1.61
CA TYR A 66 1.08 -9.92 -1.37
C TYR A 66 0.00 -10.36 -2.37
N ILE A 67 -1.13 -10.84 -1.87
CA ILE A 67 -2.30 -11.18 -2.70
C ILE A 67 -3.00 -9.89 -3.08
N SER A 68 -3.05 -9.62 -4.37
CA SER A 68 -3.69 -8.46 -4.97
C SER A 68 -4.77 -8.89 -5.95
N GLY A 69 -5.79 -8.07 -6.15
CA GLY A 69 -6.82 -8.26 -7.15
C GLY A 69 -7.60 -9.58 -7.04
N ALA A 70 -7.76 -10.10 -5.82
CA ALA A 70 -8.54 -11.33 -5.60
C ALA A 70 -10.01 -11.07 -5.91
N SER A 71 -10.45 -11.47 -7.10
CA SER A 71 -11.76 -11.15 -7.67
C SER A 71 -12.44 -12.35 -8.30
N THR A 72 -13.77 -12.33 -8.28
CA THR A 72 -14.65 -13.34 -8.90
C THR A 72 -15.88 -12.64 -9.44
N TRP A 73 -16.22 -12.91 -10.69
CA TRP A 73 -17.44 -12.38 -11.30
C TRP A 73 -18.65 -12.61 -10.39
N PRO A 74 -19.55 -11.62 -10.22
CA PRO A 74 -20.69 -11.75 -9.31
C PRO A 74 -21.50 -13.04 -9.52
N GLU A 75 -21.77 -13.41 -10.77
CA GLU A 75 -22.52 -14.61 -11.14
C GLU A 75 -21.81 -15.94 -10.85
N ALA A 76 -20.49 -15.90 -10.64
CA ALA A 76 -19.66 -17.07 -10.34
C ALA A 76 -19.31 -17.20 -8.84
N ARG A 77 -19.73 -16.24 -8.03
CA ARG A 77 -19.51 -16.28 -6.57
C ARG A 77 -20.24 -17.45 -5.91
N GLY A 78 -19.80 -17.84 -4.71
CA GLY A 78 -20.38 -18.95 -3.96
C GLY A 78 -19.99 -20.35 -4.43
N ARG A 79 -19.23 -20.46 -5.53
CA ARG A 79 -18.80 -21.76 -6.13
C ARG A 79 -17.44 -22.25 -5.59
N GLY A 80 -16.80 -21.52 -4.71
CA GLY A 80 -15.49 -21.88 -4.13
C GLY A 80 -14.27 -21.51 -5.00
N LEU A 81 -14.45 -20.86 -6.16
CA LEU A 81 -13.37 -20.58 -7.12
C LEU A 81 -12.19 -19.83 -6.51
N MET A 82 -12.45 -18.77 -5.72
CA MET A 82 -11.40 -18.02 -5.03
C MET A 82 -10.68 -18.85 -3.97
N LYS A 83 -11.39 -19.72 -3.26
CA LYS A 83 -10.77 -20.65 -2.30
C LYS A 83 -9.79 -21.59 -3.01
N ASP A 84 -10.17 -22.10 -4.16
CA ASP A 84 -9.33 -23.00 -4.96
C ASP A 84 -8.10 -22.27 -5.50
N LEU A 85 -8.25 -21.04 -6.00
CA LEU A 85 -7.13 -20.19 -6.45
C LEU A 85 -6.16 -19.87 -5.29
N LEU A 86 -6.67 -19.52 -4.10
CA LEU A 86 -5.80 -19.27 -2.93
C LEU A 86 -5.06 -20.53 -2.49
N THR A 87 -5.73 -21.70 -2.54
CA THR A 87 -5.08 -22.98 -2.25
C THR A 87 -3.95 -23.27 -3.23
N GLU A 88 -4.18 -23.01 -4.51
CA GLU A 88 -3.13 -23.13 -5.55
C GLU A 88 -2.02 -22.09 -5.35
N ALA A 89 -2.37 -20.83 -5.03
CA ALA A 89 -1.41 -19.78 -4.71
C ALA A 89 -0.45 -20.21 -3.59
N PHE A 90 -0.94 -20.81 -2.51
CA PHE A 90 -0.08 -21.33 -1.44
C PHE A 90 0.86 -22.43 -1.91
N ARG A 91 0.42 -23.28 -2.86
CA ARG A 91 1.27 -24.33 -3.44
C ARG A 91 2.39 -23.71 -4.26
N VAL A 92 2.05 -22.73 -5.12
CA VAL A 92 3.01 -21.98 -5.94
C VAL A 92 4.00 -21.22 -5.06
N MET A 93 3.53 -20.50 -4.05
CA MET A 93 4.37 -19.76 -3.10
C MET A 93 5.36 -20.69 -2.38
N ARG A 94 4.90 -21.86 -1.94
CA ARG A 94 5.76 -22.85 -1.29
C ARG A 94 6.84 -23.37 -2.23
N SER A 95 6.53 -23.61 -3.51
CA SER A 95 7.52 -24.05 -4.52
C SER A 95 8.55 -22.96 -4.84
N ARG A 96 8.23 -21.70 -4.56
CA ARG A 96 9.10 -20.52 -4.74
C ARG A 96 9.83 -20.12 -3.46
N ASP A 97 9.72 -20.92 -2.40
CA ASP A 97 10.32 -20.65 -1.10
C ASP A 97 9.87 -19.28 -0.51
N VAL A 98 8.59 -18.95 -0.67
CA VAL A 98 7.94 -17.79 -0.07
C VAL A 98 7.51 -18.17 1.37
N HIS A 99 7.90 -17.34 2.35
CA HIS A 99 7.69 -17.64 3.76
C HIS A 99 6.29 -17.30 4.23
N PHE A 100 5.73 -16.17 3.76
CA PHE A 100 4.40 -15.70 4.14
C PHE A 100 3.61 -15.17 2.96
N SER A 101 2.31 -15.34 3.02
CA SER A 101 1.34 -14.62 2.21
C SER A 101 0.70 -13.53 3.05
N THR A 102 0.50 -12.35 2.48
CA THR A 102 -0.17 -11.23 3.14
C THR A 102 -1.19 -10.59 2.20
N LEU A 103 -2.19 -9.95 2.78
CA LEU A 103 -3.19 -9.18 2.05
C LEU A 103 -3.88 -8.18 2.99
N ILE A 104 -4.62 -7.26 2.43
CA ILE A 104 -5.53 -6.36 3.15
C ILE A 104 -6.95 -6.69 2.67
N PRO A 105 -7.84 -7.16 3.56
CA PRO A 105 -9.23 -7.39 3.20
C PRO A 105 -9.94 -6.08 2.88
N ALA A 106 -10.60 -6.00 1.73
CA ALA A 106 -11.32 -4.80 1.33
C ALA A 106 -12.59 -4.52 2.16
N GLU A 107 -13.17 -5.57 2.77
CA GLU A 107 -14.39 -5.49 3.54
C GLU A 107 -14.31 -6.35 4.81
N SER A 108 -15.03 -5.96 5.85
CA SER A 108 -14.96 -6.61 7.17
C SER A 108 -15.32 -8.09 7.16
N TRP A 109 -16.27 -8.53 6.33
CA TRP A 109 -16.65 -9.95 6.22
C TRP A 109 -15.55 -10.83 5.60
N LEU A 110 -14.63 -10.25 4.84
CA LEU A 110 -13.50 -10.95 4.22
C LEU A 110 -12.47 -11.43 5.25
N PHE A 111 -12.40 -10.81 6.44
CA PHE A 111 -11.54 -11.33 7.51
C PHE A 111 -11.91 -12.77 7.90
N ASP A 112 -13.19 -13.07 8.01
CA ASP A 112 -13.65 -14.43 8.29
C ASP A 112 -13.40 -15.39 7.13
N PHE A 113 -13.54 -14.93 5.91
CA PHE A 113 -13.22 -15.73 4.72
C PHE A 113 -11.75 -16.12 4.71
N TYR A 114 -10.83 -15.16 4.85
CA TYR A 114 -9.40 -15.43 4.84
C TYR A 114 -8.93 -16.21 6.07
N ARG A 115 -9.53 -15.99 7.23
CA ARG A 115 -9.23 -16.77 8.45
C ARG A 115 -9.46 -18.27 8.25
N ARG A 116 -10.53 -18.66 7.55
CA ARG A 116 -10.80 -20.07 7.21
C ARG A 116 -9.76 -20.68 6.28
N LEU A 117 -8.96 -19.86 5.64
CA LEU A 117 -7.85 -20.26 4.75
C LEU A 117 -6.48 -20.18 5.42
N GLY A 118 -6.44 -19.89 6.72
CA GLY A 118 -5.22 -19.88 7.51
C GLY A 118 -4.57 -18.50 7.70
N TYR A 119 -5.19 -17.42 7.24
CA TYR A 119 -4.71 -16.07 7.55
C TYR A 119 -5.05 -15.67 8.99
N GLY A 120 -4.12 -14.96 9.61
CA GLY A 120 -4.33 -14.31 10.91
C GLY A 120 -4.24 -12.81 10.77
N THR A 121 -5.04 -12.07 11.53
CA THR A 121 -4.89 -10.62 11.64
C THR A 121 -3.68 -10.30 12.50
N VAL A 122 -2.72 -9.58 11.95
CA VAL A 122 -1.45 -9.25 12.63
C VAL A 122 -1.17 -7.75 12.67
N PHE A 123 -1.88 -6.96 11.86
CA PHE A 123 -1.73 -5.51 11.84
C PHE A 123 -3.04 -4.84 12.24
N TYR A 124 -2.91 -3.81 13.08
CA TYR A 124 -4.00 -3.00 13.58
C TYR A 124 -3.67 -1.53 13.39
N SER A 125 -4.68 -0.72 13.13
CA SER A 125 -4.53 0.70 12.88
C SER A 125 -5.61 1.52 13.54
N CYS A 126 -5.32 2.79 13.79
CA CYS A 126 -6.33 3.79 14.14
C CYS A 126 -6.15 5.06 13.32
N MET A 127 -7.24 5.80 13.16
CA MET A 127 -7.21 7.12 12.56
C MET A 127 -6.78 8.14 13.62
N LYS A 128 -5.85 9.01 13.26
CA LYS A 128 -5.35 10.08 14.13
C LYS A 128 -5.46 11.43 13.44
N ASN A 129 -6.04 12.38 14.14
CA ASN A 129 -6.12 13.77 13.72
C ASN A 129 -4.91 14.55 14.26
N TYR A 130 -4.48 15.56 13.52
CA TYR A 130 -3.34 16.39 13.88
C TYR A 130 -3.73 17.86 13.91
N GLU A 131 -3.42 18.51 15.02
CA GLU A 131 -3.47 19.95 15.14
C GLU A 131 -2.11 20.53 14.78
N VAL A 132 -2.12 21.60 13.97
CA VAL A 132 -0.89 22.28 13.59
C VAL A 132 -0.60 23.39 14.61
N THR A 133 0.55 23.27 15.25
CA THR A 133 1.03 24.33 16.14
C THR A 133 1.72 25.40 15.28
N PRO A 134 1.33 26.68 15.39
CA PRO A 134 2.05 27.74 14.69
C PRO A 134 3.54 27.75 15.04
N ILE A 135 4.38 27.66 14.05
CA ILE A 135 5.83 27.73 14.21
C ILE A 135 6.38 28.92 13.44
N LYS A 136 7.53 29.41 13.84
CA LYS A 136 8.23 30.45 13.08
C LYS A 136 8.51 29.91 11.68
N LYS A 137 8.29 30.76 10.66
CA LYS A 137 8.49 30.43 9.25
C LYS A 137 9.89 29.83 9.05
N TYR A 138 9.94 28.58 8.60
CA TYR A 138 11.17 27.93 8.16
C TYR A 138 11.48 28.33 6.72
N PRO A 139 12.75 28.33 6.31
CA PRO A 139 13.08 28.47 4.90
C PRO A 139 12.42 27.33 4.11
N LEU A 140 11.90 27.69 2.93
CA LEU A 140 11.26 26.74 2.02
C LEU A 140 12.15 25.50 1.83
N SER A 141 11.53 24.33 1.85
CA SER A 141 12.19 23.05 1.61
C SER A 141 12.97 23.05 0.28
N HIS A 142 14.14 22.41 0.29
CA HIS A 142 14.88 22.13 -0.93
C HIS A 142 14.06 21.18 -1.82
N SER A 143 14.24 21.29 -3.13
CA SER A 143 13.76 20.26 -4.06
C SER A 143 14.71 19.07 -3.97
N TYR A 144 14.18 17.90 -3.65
CA TYR A 144 14.92 16.64 -3.61
C TYR A 144 14.62 15.81 -4.85
N SER A 145 15.59 15.05 -5.33
CA SER A 145 15.39 14.07 -6.40
C SER A 145 14.61 12.85 -5.90
N GLU A 146 14.05 12.09 -6.82
CA GLU A 146 13.36 10.84 -6.45
C GLU A 146 14.29 9.84 -5.76
N GLU A 147 15.57 9.80 -6.15
CA GLU A 147 16.59 8.96 -5.54
C GLU A 147 16.87 9.36 -4.09
N GLU A 148 16.93 10.66 -3.79
CA GLU A 148 17.12 11.16 -2.43
C GLU A 148 15.91 10.85 -1.55
N LEU A 149 14.69 11.05 -2.09
CA LEU A 149 13.44 10.70 -1.42
C LEU A 149 13.37 9.20 -1.13
N TYR A 150 13.71 8.37 -2.12
CA TYR A 150 13.73 6.91 -1.95
C TYR A 150 14.77 6.45 -0.93
N ALA A 151 15.97 7.01 -0.96
CA ALA A 151 17.01 6.65 0.01
C ALA A 151 16.55 6.91 1.46
N TYR A 152 15.91 8.05 1.71
CA TYR A 152 15.35 8.36 3.03
C TYR A 152 14.16 7.44 3.38
N PHE A 153 13.27 7.19 2.42
CA PHE A 153 12.14 6.28 2.56
C PHE A 153 12.62 4.87 2.95
N MET A 154 13.54 4.29 2.18
CA MET A 154 14.06 2.94 2.40
C MET A 154 14.69 2.78 3.78
N ILE A 155 15.62 3.68 4.15
CA ILE A 155 16.29 3.65 5.47
C ILE A 155 15.27 3.76 6.62
N SER A 156 14.21 4.53 6.42
CA SER A 156 13.16 4.70 7.43
C SER A 156 12.26 3.46 7.55
N MET A 157 11.96 2.80 6.42
CA MET A 157 11.19 1.56 6.41
C MET A 157 11.97 0.39 7.04
N GLU A 158 13.27 0.29 6.78
CA GLU A 158 14.14 -0.75 7.39
C GLU A 158 14.20 -0.68 8.90
N LYS A 159 14.05 0.50 9.50
CA LYS A 159 14.03 0.68 10.96
C LYS A 159 12.76 0.14 11.62
N ARG A 160 11.70 -0.12 10.86
CA ARG A 160 10.44 -0.64 11.40
C ARG A 160 10.57 -2.12 11.76
N PRO A 161 10.01 -2.57 12.89
CA PRO A 161 10.18 -3.95 13.36
C PRO A 161 9.57 -4.99 12.41
N CYS A 162 8.53 -4.60 11.66
CA CYS A 162 7.86 -5.47 10.69
C CYS A 162 7.34 -4.59 9.55
N CYS A 163 7.95 -4.68 8.37
CA CYS A 163 7.59 -3.79 7.26
C CYS A 163 7.90 -4.41 5.90
N ILE A 164 6.96 -4.29 4.96
CA ILE A 164 7.18 -4.64 3.56
C ILE A 164 8.19 -3.66 2.98
N GLN A 165 9.22 -4.18 2.32
CA GLN A 165 10.25 -3.39 1.68
C GLN A 165 9.88 -3.15 0.22
N HIS A 166 10.18 -1.96 -0.26
CA HIS A 166 9.88 -1.53 -1.62
C HIS A 166 11.18 -1.26 -2.38
N SER A 167 11.28 -1.74 -3.61
CA SER A 167 12.34 -1.36 -4.54
C SER A 167 12.18 0.11 -4.98
N PHE A 168 13.21 0.67 -5.61
CA PHE A 168 13.09 2.01 -6.22
C PHE A 168 11.96 2.07 -7.25
N GLN A 169 11.80 1.02 -8.05
CA GLN A 169 10.68 0.93 -9.00
C GLN A 169 9.32 0.90 -8.29
N ASP A 170 9.20 0.20 -7.17
CA ASP A 170 7.96 0.22 -6.37
C ASP A 170 7.68 1.62 -5.83
N PHE A 171 8.71 2.31 -5.37
CA PHE A 171 8.57 3.69 -4.88
C PHE A 171 8.11 4.64 -5.98
N GLN A 172 8.65 4.51 -7.20
CA GLN A 172 8.19 5.29 -8.35
C GLN A 172 6.71 5.01 -8.69
N ILE A 173 6.27 3.76 -8.57
CA ILE A 173 4.85 3.39 -8.76
C ILE A 173 3.98 4.00 -7.65
N ILE A 174 4.44 3.97 -6.39
CA ILE A 174 3.77 4.63 -5.26
C ILE A 174 3.62 6.14 -5.52
N LEU A 175 4.67 6.79 -6.02
CA LEU A 175 4.60 8.22 -6.37
C LEU A 175 3.64 8.47 -7.55
N ALA A 176 3.66 7.62 -8.57
CA ALA A 176 2.75 7.74 -9.71
C ALA A 176 1.28 7.61 -9.26
N ASP A 177 0.96 6.63 -8.41
CA ASP A 177 -0.37 6.46 -7.82
C ASP A 177 -0.77 7.66 -6.94
N LEU A 178 0.15 8.14 -6.11
CA LEU A 178 -0.04 9.35 -5.31
C LEU A 178 -0.44 10.55 -6.18
N TYR A 179 0.27 10.78 -7.27
CA TYR A 179 0.00 11.90 -8.17
C TYR A 179 -1.31 11.72 -8.95
N LEU A 180 -1.67 10.50 -9.34
CA LEU A 180 -2.97 10.19 -9.95
C LEU A 180 -4.14 10.52 -9.00
N ALA A 181 -3.95 10.33 -7.69
CA ALA A 181 -4.92 10.71 -6.68
C ALA A 181 -4.91 12.22 -6.33
N GLY A 182 -4.18 13.04 -7.07
CA GLY A 182 -4.00 14.48 -6.78
C GLY A 182 -3.14 14.76 -5.56
N GLY A 183 -2.39 13.77 -5.08
CA GLY A 183 -1.53 13.88 -3.92
C GLY A 183 -0.20 14.57 -4.20
N LYS A 184 0.55 14.76 -3.13
CA LYS A 184 1.88 15.43 -3.16
C LYS A 184 2.84 14.79 -2.16
N VAL A 185 4.12 14.93 -2.47
CA VAL A 185 5.22 14.61 -1.57
C VAL A 185 5.63 15.89 -0.82
N PHE A 186 5.75 15.78 0.48
CA PHE A 186 6.34 16.81 1.34
C PHE A 186 7.64 16.27 1.92
N ALA A 187 8.72 17.03 1.81
CA ALA A 187 10.00 16.68 2.41
C ALA A 187 10.59 17.90 3.10
N VAL A 188 11.09 17.72 4.30
CA VAL A 188 11.70 18.78 5.11
C VAL A 188 13.16 18.47 5.40
N SER A 189 14.00 19.51 5.34
CA SER A 189 15.41 19.39 5.65
C SER A 189 15.63 19.19 7.14
N GLY A 190 16.41 18.18 7.48
CA GLY A 190 17.03 18.00 8.78
C GLY A 190 18.37 18.70 8.86
N ASP A 191 19.26 18.19 9.70
CA ASP A 191 20.61 18.71 9.89
C ASP A 191 21.45 18.55 8.60
N ARG A 192 22.28 19.53 8.30
CA ARG A 192 23.23 19.54 7.16
C ARG A 192 22.59 19.38 5.77
N GLY A 193 21.30 19.72 5.62
CA GLY A 193 20.62 19.70 4.34
C GLY A 193 20.13 18.31 3.88
N HIS A 194 20.31 17.26 4.67
CA HIS A 194 19.70 15.95 4.42
C HIS A 194 18.20 16.00 4.70
N ILE A 195 17.44 15.07 4.12
CA ILE A 195 16.02 14.90 4.44
C ILE A 195 15.89 14.45 5.91
N GLY A 196 15.13 15.20 6.69
CA GLY A 196 14.80 14.85 8.08
C GLY A 196 13.34 14.43 8.26
N GLY A 197 12.52 14.59 7.23
CA GLY A 197 11.13 14.16 7.23
C GLY A 197 10.55 14.11 5.83
N LEU A 198 9.70 13.11 5.60
CA LEU A 198 9.01 12.83 4.33
C LEU A 198 7.55 12.49 4.62
N ALA A 199 6.61 13.00 3.83
CA ALA A 199 5.20 12.63 3.89
C ALA A 199 4.59 12.49 2.49
N LEU A 200 3.80 11.45 2.28
CA LEU A 200 2.97 11.21 1.11
C LEU A 200 1.53 11.60 1.46
N VAL A 201 0.99 12.59 0.78
CA VAL A 201 -0.24 13.27 1.21
C VAL A 201 -1.25 13.32 0.07
N VAL A 202 -2.51 12.98 0.36
CA VAL A 202 -3.62 13.02 -0.61
C VAL A 202 -4.75 13.87 -0.04
N PRO A 203 -5.22 14.91 -0.75
CA PRO A 203 -6.46 15.61 -0.42
C PRO A 203 -7.66 14.73 -0.84
N ASP A 204 -8.57 14.50 0.07
CA ASP A 204 -9.82 13.78 -0.20
C ASP A 204 -10.95 14.25 0.72
N SER A 205 -12.14 14.53 0.14
CA SER A 205 -13.39 14.79 0.84
C SER A 205 -13.27 15.85 1.96
N GLY A 206 -12.49 16.92 1.71
CA GLY A 206 -12.29 18.02 2.66
C GLY A 206 -11.28 17.74 3.77
N LYS A 207 -10.63 16.59 3.73
CA LYS A 207 -9.53 16.21 4.61
C LYS A 207 -8.24 16.07 3.84
N ILE A 208 -7.14 16.14 4.57
CA ILE A 208 -5.80 15.87 4.06
C ILE A 208 -5.31 14.58 4.70
N TRP A 209 -5.19 13.54 3.88
CA TRP A 209 -4.73 12.23 4.31
C TRP A 209 -3.23 12.10 4.17
N ILE A 210 -2.52 11.92 5.28
CA ILE A 210 -1.13 11.48 5.26
C ILE A 210 -1.17 9.95 5.10
N LYS A 211 -0.87 9.49 3.89
CA LYS A 211 -0.87 8.05 3.55
C LYS A 211 0.32 7.32 4.13
N GLU A 212 1.45 7.99 4.13
CA GLU A 212 2.69 7.51 4.73
C GLU A 212 3.54 8.71 5.15
N TRP A 213 4.21 8.61 6.27
CA TRP A 213 5.19 9.58 6.69
C TRP A 213 6.26 8.99 7.60
N MET A 214 7.40 9.63 7.58
CA MET A 214 8.55 9.31 8.39
C MET A 214 9.29 10.61 8.75
N TYR A 215 9.84 10.65 9.94
CA TYR A 215 10.55 11.82 10.45
C TYR A 215 11.56 11.41 11.51
N ASP A 216 12.69 12.13 11.58
CA ASP A 216 13.78 11.80 12.49
C ASP A 216 13.44 12.15 13.96
N ASN A 217 12.61 13.19 14.15
CA ASN A 217 12.23 13.68 15.48
C ASN A 217 10.96 14.54 15.42
N ASP A 218 10.47 14.98 16.59
CA ASP A 218 9.25 15.78 16.71
C ASP A 218 9.34 17.17 16.03
N GLU A 219 10.54 17.73 15.88
CA GLU A 219 10.73 18.98 15.17
C GLU A 219 10.46 18.80 13.68
N MET A 220 10.97 17.73 13.06
CA MET A 220 10.71 17.40 11.66
C MET A 220 9.24 17.09 11.42
N LYS A 221 8.60 16.40 12.35
CA LYS A 221 7.16 16.17 12.31
C LYS A 221 6.36 17.48 12.30
N LYS A 222 6.70 18.41 13.18
CA LYS A 222 6.04 19.74 13.23
C LYS A 222 6.28 20.53 11.93
N LYS A 223 7.47 20.47 11.35
CA LYS A 223 7.78 21.09 10.05
C LYS A 223 6.92 20.50 8.94
N LEU A 224 6.80 19.17 8.84
CA LEU A 224 5.93 18.52 7.86
C LEU A 224 4.48 18.96 8.00
N LEU A 225 3.93 18.95 9.20
CA LEU A 225 2.55 19.39 9.45
C LEU A 225 2.35 20.86 9.06
N PHE A 226 3.31 21.73 9.36
CA PHE A 226 3.26 23.13 8.97
C PHE A 226 3.30 23.33 7.44
N GLU A 227 4.15 22.61 6.72
CA GLU A 227 4.21 22.66 5.25
C GLU A 227 2.89 22.15 4.62
N ILE A 228 2.32 21.07 5.17
CA ILE A 228 1.05 20.52 4.71
C ILE A 228 -0.07 21.54 4.93
N GLU A 229 -0.20 22.13 6.14
CA GLU A 229 -1.21 23.14 6.43
C GLU A 229 -1.03 24.39 5.59
N SER A 230 0.20 24.82 5.36
CA SER A 230 0.49 26.01 4.54
C SER A 230 -0.04 25.89 3.12
N LEU A 231 -0.05 24.67 2.58
CA LEU A 231 -0.61 24.38 1.25
C LEU A 231 -2.11 24.13 1.29
N TYR A 232 -2.60 23.56 2.40
CA TYR A 232 -4.00 23.16 2.58
C TYR A 232 -4.61 23.81 3.85
N PRO A 233 -4.72 25.14 3.89
CA PRO A 233 -5.17 25.84 5.09
C PRO A 233 -6.62 25.47 5.44
N ARG A 234 -6.87 25.31 6.73
CA ARG A 234 -8.20 24.99 7.30
C ARG A 234 -8.74 23.61 6.96
N HIS A 235 -7.91 22.68 6.47
CA HIS A 235 -8.28 21.30 6.30
C HIS A 235 -7.93 20.48 7.54
N GLU A 236 -8.76 19.49 7.84
CA GLU A 236 -8.44 18.49 8.86
C GLU A 236 -7.31 17.58 8.33
N ILE A 237 -6.20 17.48 9.07
CA ILE A 237 -5.08 16.61 8.71
C ILE A 237 -5.23 15.30 9.47
N VAL A 238 -5.29 14.20 8.75
CA VAL A 238 -5.50 12.86 9.30
C VAL A 238 -4.45 11.86 8.79
N SER A 239 -4.16 10.86 9.58
CA SER A 239 -3.32 9.74 9.18
C SER A 239 -3.85 8.45 9.81
N ILE A 240 -3.63 7.33 9.12
CA ILE A 240 -3.81 6.00 9.68
C ILE A 240 -2.46 5.59 10.27
N ILE A 241 -2.44 5.29 11.56
CA ILE A 241 -1.21 4.88 12.24
C ILE A 241 -1.32 3.43 12.74
N PRO A 242 -0.24 2.66 12.69
CA PRO A 242 -0.21 1.33 13.30
C PRO A 242 -0.30 1.46 14.83
N VAL A 243 -1.06 0.56 15.43
CA VAL A 243 -1.28 0.50 16.88
C VAL A 243 -1.29 -0.94 17.36
N SER A 244 -1.34 -1.15 18.67
CA SER A 244 -1.52 -2.48 19.26
C SER A 244 -2.93 -3.03 18.99
N HIS A 245 -3.08 -4.35 19.17
CA HIS A 245 -4.38 -5.03 19.03
C HIS A 245 -5.48 -4.41 19.92
N GLU A 246 -5.12 -3.93 21.11
CA GLU A 246 -6.07 -3.37 22.09
C GLU A 246 -6.55 -1.96 21.72
N GLU A 247 -5.80 -1.25 20.87
CA GLU A 247 -6.03 0.17 20.56
C GLU A 247 -6.60 0.40 19.16
N GLY A 248 -6.62 -0.64 18.31
CA GLY A 248 -6.90 -0.45 16.90
C GLY A 248 -7.95 -1.38 16.31
N THR A 249 -8.34 -1.05 15.10
CA THR A 249 -9.13 -1.93 14.23
C THR A 249 -8.22 -2.77 13.34
N PRO A 250 -8.62 -3.99 12.96
CA PRO A 250 -7.90 -4.81 11.99
C PRO A 250 -7.65 -4.04 10.69
N PHE A 251 -6.44 -4.24 10.17
CA PHE A 251 -6.00 -3.57 8.95
C PHE A 251 -5.72 -4.58 7.84
#